data_4656e106ee7a7fdf4628092db20479fa
#
_entry.id   4656e106ee7a7fdf4628092db20479fa
#
_cell.length_a   1.000
_cell.length_b   1.000
_cell.length_c   1.000
_cell.angle_alpha   90.00
_cell.angle_beta   90.00
_cell.angle_gamma   90.00
#
_symmetry.space_group_name_H-M   'P 1'
#
loop_
_entity.id
_entity.type
_entity.pdbx_description
1 polymer ?
#
loop_
_entity_poly.entity_id
_entity_poly.type
_entity_poly.pdbx_seq_one_letter_code
_entity_poly.pdbx_strand_id
1 'polypeptide(L)'
;MTPDAAFEEVASRLEAASMDGRPQAARKVQFRLRDWGISRQRYWGCPIPVIHCEECGVVPVPKADLPVKLPDDIDFEKPGNPLDRHPTWRNVACPTCGKPAKRETDTMDTFVDSSWYFARFTAPKADDPTDPKAANEWLPVDQYIGGIEHAILHLLYSRFFTRAMRETDHLDLAEPFKGLFTQ
;
A
#
# COMPACT_ATOMS: atom_id res chain seq x y z
N MET A 1 42.34 -5.59 -2.33
CA MET A 1 41.15 -4.85 -1.95
C MET A 1 40.00 -5.40 -2.79
N THR A 2 38.87 -5.71 -2.16
CA THR A 2 37.66 -6.14 -2.89
C THR A 2 37.02 -4.95 -3.63
N PRO A 3 36.19 -5.16 -4.67
CA PRO A 3 35.49 -4.07 -5.37
C PRO A 3 34.69 -3.18 -4.42
N ASP A 4 33.97 -3.77 -3.47
CA ASP A 4 33.16 -3.03 -2.49
C ASP A 4 34.03 -2.17 -1.57
N ALA A 5 35.13 -2.72 -1.06
CA ALA A 5 36.07 -1.96 -0.24
C ALA A 5 36.73 -0.81 -1.03
N ALA A 6 36.98 -0.99 -2.31
CA ALA A 6 37.50 0.07 -3.18
C ALA A 6 36.47 1.17 -3.43
N PHE A 7 35.22 0.77 -3.67
CA PHE A 7 34.11 1.72 -3.80
C PHE A 7 33.93 2.58 -2.54
N GLU A 8 33.90 1.95 -1.37
CA GLU A 8 33.73 2.65 -0.09
C GLU A 8 34.88 3.65 0.19
N GLU A 9 36.11 3.23 -0.07
CA GLU A 9 37.29 4.10 0.12
C GLU A 9 37.29 5.30 -0.82
N VAL A 10 37.02 5.08 -2.14
CA VAL A 10 36.97 6.16 -3.14
C VAL A 10 35.81 7.09 -2.87
N ALA A 11 34.63 6.55 -2.57
CA ALA A 11 33.44 7.37 -2.27
C ALA A 11 33.69 8.25 -1.05
N SER A 12 34.24 7.71 0.02
CA SER A 12 34.54 8.46 1.25
C SER A 12 35.56 9.58 1.02
N ARG A 13 36.60 9.33 0.21
CA ARG A 13 37.59 10.37 -0.15
C ARG A 13 36.98 11.51 -0.96
N LEU A 14 36.13 11.19 -1.93
CA LEU A 14 35.47 12.20 -2.76
C LEU A 14 34.42 13.03 -1.99
N GLU A 15 33.71 12.40 -1.07
CA GLU A 15 32.77 13.11 -0.20
C GLU A 15 33.48 14.05 0.79
N ALA A 16 34.65 13.65 1.26
CA ALA A 16 35.49 14.47 2.15
C ALA A 16 36.26 15.58 1.40
N ALA A 17 36.51 15.40 0.09
CA ALA A 17 37.21 16.40 -0.72
C ALA A 17 36.26 17.55 -1.08
N SER A 18 36.76 18.78 -0.98
CA SER A 18 36.02 20.00 -1.34
C SER A 18 36.72 20.75 -2.45
N MET A 19 35.94 21.25 -3.40
CA MET A 19 36.37 22.19 -4.44
C MET A 19 35.38 23.36 -4.47
N ASP A 20 35.88 24.57 -4.38
CA ASP A 20 35.05 25.79 -4.32
C ASP A 20 34.01 25.78 -3.20
N GLY A 21 34.32 25.15 -2.05
CA GLY A 21 33.44 25.07 -0.90
C GLY A 21 32.29 24.04 -1.03
N ARG A 22 32.34 23.17 -2.05
CA ARG A 22 31.33 22.11 -2.27
C ARG A 22 32.00 20.74 -2.26
N PRO A 23 31.34 19.70 -1.70
CA PRO A 23 31.82 18.31 -1.81
C PRO A 23 31.98 17.92 -3.28
N GLN A 24 33.04 17.16 -3.60
CA GLN A 24 33.27 16.70 -4.96
C GLN A 24 32.34 15.58 -5.38
N ALA A 25 31.77 14.85 -4.43
CA ALA A 25 30.80 13.79 -4.69
C ALA A 25 29.81 13.66 -3.54
N ALA A 26 28.71 13.01 -3.80
CA ALA A 26 27.75 12.54 -2.81
C ALA A 26 27.22 11.16 -3.23
N ARG A 27 27.12 10.24 -2.27
CA ARG A 27 26.48 8.94 -2.53
C ARG A 27 25.01 9.15 -2.83
N LYS A 28 24.53 8.49 -3.87
CA LYS A 28 23.13 8.49 -4.25
C LYS A 28 22.67 7.08 -4.51
N VAL A 29 21.61 6.68 -3.84
CA VAL A 29 20.90 5.43 -4.12
C VAL A 29 19.88 5.70 -5.21
N GLN A 30 19.95 4.96 -6.31
CA GLN A 30 18.93 4.99 -7.36
C GLN A 30 18.13 3.70 -7.31
N PHE A 31 16.86 3.83 -6.98
CA PHE A 31 15.94 2.70 -7.00
C PHE A 31 15.56 2.37 -8.45
N ARG A 32 15.63 1.09 -8.80
CA ARG A 32 15.20 0.60 -10.12
C ARG A 32 13.71 0.25 -10.18
N LEU A 33 13.05 0.23 -9.03
CA LEU A 33 11.62 0.05 -8.94
C LEU A 33 10.91 1.32 -9.44
N ARG A 34 9.99 1.16 -10.38
CA ARG A 34 9.12 2.25 -10.82
C ARG A 34 7.98 2.43 -9.83
N ASP A 35 7.54 3.66 -9.67
CA ASP A 35 6.32 3.93 -8.91
C ASP A 35 5.13 3.20 -9.54
N TRP A 36 4.25 2.69 -8.69
CA TRP A 36 2.98 2.10 -9.12
C TRP A 36 1.83 2.68 -8.29
N GLY A 37 0.69 2.88 -8.96
CA GLY A 37 -0.53 3.31 -8.28
C GLY A 37 -1.37 2.10 -7.87
N ILE A 38 -2.02 2.20 -6.72
CA ILE A 38 -2.94 1.16 -6.21
C ILE A 38 -4.37 1.37 -6.68
N SER A 39 -4.72 2.56 -7.17
CA SER A 39 -6.08 2.89 -7.61
C SER A 39 -6.40 2.35 -9.01
N ARG A 40 -7.64 1.92 -9.19
CA ARG A 40 -8.17 1.41 -10.46
C ARG A 40 -9.54 2.03 -10.74
N GLN A 41 -9.74 2.48 -11.96
CA GLN A 41 -10.99 3.08 -12.46
C GLN A 41 -11.97 1.97 -12.85
N ARG A 42 -12.36 1.15 -11.88
CA ARG A 42 -13.26 0.01 -12.10
C ARG A 42 -14.09 -0.29 -10.86
N TYR A 43 -15.22 -0.98 -11.06
CA TYR A 43 -16.09 -1.39 -9.96
C TYR A 43 -15.46 -2.44 -9.04
N TRP A 44 -14.77 -3.44 -9.63
CA TRP A 44 -14.23 -4.57 -8.89
C TRP A 44 -12.97 -4.20 -8.11
N GLY A 45 -13.06 -4.34 -6.80
CA GLY A 45 -11.96 -4.06 -5.84
C GLY A 45 -12.49 -3.42 -4.56
N CYS A 46 -11.65 -3.27 -3.55
CA CYS A 46 -11.97 -2.53 -2.34
C CYS A 46 -12.09 -1.04 -2.63
N PRO A 47 -13.20 -0.38 -2.26
CA PRO A 47 -13.29 1.07 -2.33
C PRO A 47 -12.18 1.75 -1.52
N ILE A 48 -11.60 2.81 -2.08
CA ILE A 48 -10.65 3.64 -1.34
C ILE A 48 -11.44 4.53 -0.37
N PRO A 49 -11.24 4.45 0.95
CA PRO A 49 -12.10 5.08 1.94
C PRO A 49 -11.77 6.56 2.16
N VAL A 50 -11.83 7.36 1.10
CA VAL A 50 -11.61 8.81 1.17
C VAL A 50 -12.74 9.59 0.51
N ILE A 51 -12.87 10.85 0.90
CA ILE A 51 -13.87 11.81 0.42
C ILE A 51 -13.15 13.07 -0.03
N HIS A 52 -13.45 13.56 -1.21
CA HIS A 52 -12.92 14.80 -1.78
C HIS A 52 -13.85 15.95 -1.48
N CYS A 53 -13.41 16.88 -0.66
CA CYS A 53 -14.13 18.11 -0.30
C CYS A 53 -13.39 19.33 -0.86
N GLU A 54 -14.12 20.27 -1.46
CA GLU A 54 -13.53 21.50 -2.01
C GLU A 54 -12.87 22.38 -0.94
N GLU A 55 -13.39 22.36 0.29
CA GLU A 55 -12.88 23.15 1.40
C GLU A 55 -11.82 22.43 2.24
N CYS A 56 -12.02 21.12 2.50
CA CYS A 56 -11.18 20.35 3.41
C CYS A 56 -10.11 19.51 2.68
N GLY A 57 -10.15 19.44 1.35
CA GLY A 57 -9.29 18.56 0.56
C GLY A 57 -9.70 17.08 0.67
N VAL A 58 -8.71 16.21 0.75
CA VAL A 58 -8.95 14.76 0.90
C VAL A 58 -9.16 14.43 2.38
N VAL A 59 -10.33 13.86 2.69
CA VAL A 59 -10.75 13.54 4.06
C VAL A 59 -11.01 12.03 4.14
N PRO A 60 -10.46 11.30 5.12
CA PRO A 60 -10.76 9.88 5.30
C PRO A 60 -12.22 9.67 5.73
N VAL A 61 -12.81 8.57 5.29
CA VAL A 61 -14.11 8.11 5.79
C VAL A 61 -13.97 7.78 7.29
N PRO A 62 -14.87 8.26 8.16
CA PRO A 62 -14.83 7.96 9.57
C PRO A 62 -14.84 6.44 9.85
N LYS A 63 -14.11 5.99 10.86
CA LYS A 63 -14.03 4.54 11.21
C LYS A 63 -15.42 3.93 11.46
N ALA A 64 -16.35 4.71 12.03
CA ALA A 64 -17.73 4.28 12.28
C ALA A 64 -18.54 4.00 11.00
N ASP A 65 -18.14 4.58 9.86
CA ASP A 65 -18.83 4.45 8.57
C ASP A 65 -18.16 3.39 7.65
N LEU A 66 -17.17 2.68 8.17
CA LEU A 66 -16.52 1.57 7.47
C LEU A 66 -17.28 0.25 7.70
N PRO A 67 -17.26 -0.65 6.73
CA PRO A 67 -16.64 -0.56 5.41
C PRO A 67 -17.45 0.28 4.42
N VAL A 68 -16.76 0.95 3.50
CA VAL A 68 -17.42 1.57 2.34
C VAL A 68 -17.95 0.46 1.44
N LYS A 69 -19.27 0.36 1.30
CA LYS A 69 -19.91 -0.67 0.48
C LYS A 69 -20.10 -0.16 -0.96
N LEU A 70 -19.80 -1.03 -1.92
CA LEU A 70 -20.12 -0.79 -3.31
C LEU A 70 -21.65 -0.83 -3.52
N PRO A 71 -22.19 0.00 -4.44
CA PRO A 71 -23.61 -0.05 -4.77
C PRO A 71 -23.93 -1.28 -5.62
N ASP A 72 -25.10 -1.87 -5.41
CA ASP A 72 -25.56 -3.05 -6.16
C ASP A 72 -26.24 -2.66 -7.50
N ASP A 73 -26.72 -1.42 -7.64
CA ASP A 73 -27.43 -0.87 -8.79
C ASP A 73 -26.50 -0.20 -9.81
N ILE A 74 -25.57 -0.98 -10.35
CA ILE A 74 -24.53 -0.50 -11.28
C ILE A 74 -24.92 -0.78 -12.75
N ASP A 75 -24.76 0.24 -13.59
CA ASP A 75 -24.84 0.14 -15.05
C ASP A 75 -23.45 -0.12 -15.65
N PHE A 76 -23.22 -1.34 -16.13
CA PHE A 76 -21.99 -1.77 -16.80
C PHE A 76 -22.02 -1.57 -18.33
N GLU A 77 -23.13 -1.21 -18.93
CA GLU A 77 -23.27 -1.11 -20.39
C GLU A 77 -22.54 0.12 -20.97
N LYS A 78 -22.32 1.14 -20.15
CA LYS A 78 -21.66 2.37 -20.57
C LYS A 78 -20.15 2.34 -20.32
N PRO A 79 -19.33 2.88 -21.22
CA PRO A 79 -17.88 2.95 -21.02
C PRO A 79 -17.47 3.87 -19.87
N GLY A 80 -16.27 3.63 -19.34
CA GLY A 80 -15.68 4.42 -18.24
C GLY A 80 -15.98 3.86 -16.85
N ASN A 81 -15.55 4.56 -15.80
CA ASN A 81 -15.71 4.10 -14.42
C ASN A 81 -17.21 4.15 -14.00
N PRO A 82 -17.84 2.99 -13.72
CA PRO A 82 -19.25 2.95 -13.37
C PRO A 82 -19.57 3.63 -12.03
N LEU A 83 -18.62 3.64 -11.07
CA LEU A 83 -18.79 4.31 -9.78
C LEU A 83 -18.81 5.84 -9.93
N ASP A 84 -18.01 6.38 -10.83
CA ASP A 84 -18.00 7.82 -11.10
C ASP A 84 -19.31 8.30 -11.74
N ARG A 85 -19.96 7.45 -12.53
CA ARG A 85 -21.25 7.74 -13.17
C ARG A 85 -22.45 7.46 -12.28
N HIS A 86 -22.25 6.81 -11.12
CA HIS A 86 -23.38 6.49 -10.24
C HIS A 86 -24.08 7.75 -9.73
N PRO A 87 -25.42 7.86 -9.85
CA PRO A 87 -26.12 9.11 -9.62
C PRO A 87 -26.07 9.60 -8.17
N THR A 88 -26.03 8.70 -7.22
CA THR A 88 -26.14 9.01 -5.79
C THR A 88 -24.94 8.57 -4.96
N TRP A 89 -24.38 7.39 -5.19
CA TRP A 89 -23.37 6.76 -4.33
C TRP A 89 -22.13 7.62 -4.10
N ARG A 90 -21.67 8.34 -5.10
CA ARG A 90 -20.49 9.20 -4.98
C ARG A 90 -20.74 10.50 -4.21
N ASN A 91 -22.00 10.94 -4.12
CA ASN A 91 -22.35 12.21 -3.50
C ASN A 91 -22.58 12.01 -2.01
N VAL A 92 -21.79 12.69 -1.19
CA VAL A 92 -21.80 12.56 0.28
C VAL A 92 -21.62 13.92 0.92
N ALA A 93 -21.93 14.02 2.21
CA ALA A 93 -21.51 15.17 3.01
C ALA A 93 -20.08 14.96 3.49
N CYS A 94 -19.29 16.03 3.51
CA CYS A 94 -17.95 16.00 4.10
C CYS A 94 -18.06 15.74 5.61
N PRO A 95 -17.38 14.73 6.17
CA PRO A 95 -17.46 14.42 7.59
C PRO A 95 -16.83 15.49 8.49
N THR A 96 -15.99 16.37 7.92
CA THR A 96 -15.33 17.45 8.67
C THR A 96 -16.14 18.73 8.70
N CYS A 97 -16.72 19.18 7.56
CA CYS A 97 -17.40 20.47 7.47
C CYS A 97 -18.89 20.39 7.12
N GLY A 98 -19.43 19.21 6.84
CA GLY A 98 -20.82 18.97 6.48
C GLY A 98 -21.24 19.46 5.09
N LYS A 99 -20.35 20.11 4.33
CA LYS A 99 -20.65 20.59 2.97
C LYS A 99 -20.75 19.42 1.97
N PRO A 100 -21.42 19.63 0.82
CA PRO A 100 -21.43 18.64 -0.26
C PRO A 100 -20.01 18.27 -0.68
N ALA A 101 -19.77 16.98 -0.84
CA ALA A 101 -18.47 16.41 -1.19
C ALA A 101 -18.67 15.17 -2.07
N LYS A 102 -17.58 14.61 -2.57
CA LYS A 102 -17.60 13.43 -3.43
C LYS A 102 -16.76 12.32 -2.82
N ARG A 103 -17.33 11.13 -2.77
CA ARG A 103 -16.61 9.90 -2.44
C ARG A 103 -15.58 9.58 -3.54
N GLU A 104 -14.44 9.03 -3.17
CA GLU A 104 -13.52 8.45 -4.14
C GLU A 104 -14.23 7.34 -4.93
N THR A 105 -14.05 7.32 -6.24
CA THR A 105 -14.70 6.37 -7.14
C THR A 105 -13.77 5.32 -7.68
N ASP A 106 -12.45 5.46 -7.44
CA ASP A 106 -11.49 4.41 -7.73
C ASP A 106 -11.58 3.31 -6.66
N THR A 107 -11.35 2.08 -7.09
CA THR A 107 -11.14 0.95 -6.19
C THR A 107 -9.66 0.60 -6.13
N MET A 108 -9.26 -0.14 -5.11
CA MET A 108 -7.89 -0.62 -5.00
C MET A 108 -7.65 -1.78 -5.98
N ASP A 109 -6.41 -1.91 -6.44
CA ASP A 109 -5.94 -3.12 -7.13
C ASP A 109 -6.24 -4.34 -6.27
N THR A 110 -6.71 -5.43 -6.90
CA THR A 110 -7.08 -6.66 -6.18
C THR A 110 -5.91 -7.35 -5.48
N PHE A 111 -4.66 -7.05 -5.86
CA PHE A 111 -3.50 -7.49 -5.09
C PHE A 111 -3.40 -6.86 -3.70
N VAL A 112 -4.08 -5.74 -3.46
CA VAL A 112 -4.17 -5.13 -2.12
C VAL A 112 -4.87 -6.07 -1.15
N ASP A 113 -5.98 -6.67 -1.54
CA ASP A 113 -6.74 -7.61 -0.70
C ASP A 113 -5.93 -8.86 -0.37
N SER A 114 -5.26 -9.43 -1.36
CA SER A 114 -4.46 -10.65 -1.20
C SER A 114 -3.08 -10.40 -0.59
N SER A 115 -2.65 -9.16 -0.44
CA SER A 115 -1.30 -8.83 0.01
C SER A 115 -1.03 -9.19 1.46
N TRP A 116 -2.04 -9.25 2.31
CA TRP A 116 -1.94 -9.43 3.75
C TRP A 116 -2.79 -10.59 4.31
N TYR A 117 -3.33 -11.46 3.44
CA TYR A 117 -4.21 -12.56 3.85
C TYR A 117 -3.58 -13.48 4.90
N PHE A 118 -2.26 -13.72 4.83
CA PHE A 118 -1.53 -14.54 5.78
C PHE A 118 -1.56 -13.94 7.20
N ALA A 119 -1.53 -12.61 7.31
CA ALA A 119 -1.70 -11.93 8.60
C ALA A 119 -3.14 -12.07 9.12
N ARG A 120 -4.14 -11.92 8.25
CA ARG A 120 -5.54 -12.14 8.61
C ARG A 120 -5.82 -13.55 9.10
N PHE A 121 -5.14 -14.55 8.54
CA PHE A 121 -5.29 -15.95 8.94
C PHE A 121 -4.87 -16.24 10.40
N THR A 122 -4.04 -15.40 11.00
CA THR A 122 -3.64 -15.55 12.40
C THR A 122 -4.79 -15.28 13.37
N ALA A 123 -5.77 -14.46 12.97
CA ALA A 123 -6.95 -14.13 13.75
C ALA A 123 -8.18 -13.87 12.84
N PRO A 124 -8.71 -14.90 12.14
CA PRO A 124 -9.71 -14.71 11.08
C PRO A 124 -11.07 -14.19 11.58
N LYS A 125 -11.34 -14.26 12.87
CA LYS A 125 -12.59 -13.81 13.50
C LYS A 125 -12.43 -12.50 14.27
N ALA A 126 -11.25 -11.86 14.26
CA ALA A 126 -11.06 -10.58 14.92
C ALA A 126 -11.88 -9.47 14.23
N ASP A 127 -12.35 -8.51 14.98
CA ASP A 127 -13.08 -7.34 14.47
C ASP A 127 -12.13 -6.38 13.75
N ASP A 128 -10.91 -6.21 14.26
CA ASP A 128 -9.83 -5.47 13.60
C ASP A 128 -9.13 -6.31 12.52
N PRO A 129 -8.36 -5.71 11.61
CA PRO A 129 -7.65 -6.41 10.53
C PRO A 129 -6.78 -7.58 11.01
N THR A 130 -6.11 -7.41 12.16
CA THR A 130 -5.31 -8.43 12.83
C THR A 130 -5.53 -8.36 14.35
N ASP A 131 -5.17 -9.43 15.03
CA ASP A 131 -4.81 -9.39 16.46
C ASP A 131 -3.28 -9.29 16.52
N PRO A 132 -2.70 -8.16 16.96
CA PRO A 132 -1.24 -7.97 16.95
C PRO A 132 -0.48 -9.02 17.73
N LYS A 133 -1.06 -9.54 18.83
CA LYS A 133 -0.43 -10.61 19.62
C LYS A 133 -0.34 -11.91 18.82
N ALA A 134 -1.46 -12.34 18.24
CA ALA A 134 -1.50 -13.55 17.43
C ALA A 134 -0.63 -13.39 16.17
N ALA A 135 -0.69 -12.24 15.49
CA ALA A 135 0.11 -11.97 14.32
C ALA A 135 1.62 -12.06 14.62
N ASN A 136 2.08 -11.44 15.70
CA ASN A 136 3.50 -11.44 16.07
C ASN A 136 3.99 -12.82 16.61
N GLU A 137 3.08 -13.65 17.10
CA GLU A 137 3.41 -15.02 17.53
C GLU A 137 3.61 -15.97 16.33
N TRP A 138 2.75 -15.83 15.29
CA TRP A 138 2.74 -16.74 14.14
C TRP A 138 3.60 -16.30 12.98
N LEU A 139 3.87 -15.01 12.84
CA LEU A 139 4.63 -14.44 11.73
C LEU A 139 6.07 -14.09 12.14
N PRO A 140 7.00 -13.98 11.19
CA PRO A 140 6.83 -14.14 9.73
C PRO A 140 6.57 -15.60 9.32
N VAL A 141 5.94 -15.80 8.16
CA VAL A 141 5.73 -17.14 7.58
C VAL A 141 7.09 -17.83 7.36
N ASP A 142 7.25 -19.03 7.86
CA ASP A 142 8.55 -19.73 7.79
C ASP A 142 8.96 -20.10 6.38
N GLN A 143 8.03 -20.62 5.59
CA GLN A 143 8.27 -21.02 4.20
C GLN A 143 7.09 -20.61 3.33
N TYR A 144 7.33 -19.77 2.33
CA TYR A 144 6.36 -19.32 1.37
C TYR A 144 6.65 -19.91 -0.01
N ILE A 145 5.64 -20.53 -0.64
CA ILE A 145 5.81 -21.29 -1.89
C ILE A 145 4.90 -20.69 -2.95
N GLY A 146 5.46 -20.40 -4.14
CA GLY A 146 4.69 -19.85 -5.24
C GLY A 146 5.51 -19.63 -6.49
N GLY A 147 4.86 -19.13 -7.55
CA GLY A 147 5.50 -18.82 -8.81
C GLY A 147 6.43 -17.61 -8.74
N ILE A 148 7.48 -17.63 -9.53
CA ILE A 148 8.48 -16.54 -9.58
C ILE A 148 7.87 -15.22 -10.08
N GLU A 149 6.81 -15.25 -10.86
CA GLU A 149 6.09 -14.08 -11.36
C GLU A 149 5.58 -13.18 -10.22
N HIS A 150 5.31 -13.76 -9.06
CA HIS A 150 4.86 -13.01 -7.89
C HIS A 150 5.94 -12.11 -7.27
N ALA A 151 7.19 -12.23 -7.66
CA ALA A 151 8.26 -11.34 -7.19
C ALA A 151 7.97 -9.86 -7.47
N ILE A 152 7.29 -9.56 -8.58
CA ILE A 152 6.87 -8.21 -8.97
C ILE A 152 5.37 -7.96 -8.82
N LEU A 153 4.63 -8.92 -8.30
CA LEU A 153 3.17 -8.86 -8.06
C LEU A 153 2.89 -9.03 -6.56
N HIS A 154 2.35 -10.16 -6.16
CA HIS A 154 1.93 -10.42 -4.79
C HIS A 154 3.03 -10.18 -3.73
N LEU A 155 4.26 -10.61 -3.97
CA LEU A 155 5.35 -10.44 -2.99
C LEU A 155 5.71 -8.97 -2.78
N LEU A 156 5.67 -8.15 -3.83
CA LEU A 156 5.89 -6.71 -3.73
C LEU A 156 4.82 -6.06 -2.85
N TYR A 157 3.54 -6.37 -3.11
CA TYR A 157 2.42 -5.86 -2.31
C TYR A 157 2.48 -6.37 -0.87
N SER A 158 2.80 -7.65 -0.64
CA SER A 158 2.90 -8.22 0.71
C SER A 158 3.97 -7.53 1.55
N ARG A 159 5.13 -7.25 0.97
CA ARG A 159 6.20 -6.51 1.65
C ARG A 159 5.82 -5.07 1.95
N PHE A 160 5.15 -4.40 1.02
CA PHE A 160 4.64 -3.05 1.22
C PHE A 160 3.59 -3.03 2.36
N PHE A 161 2.59 -3.92 2.30
CA PHE A 161 1.53 -3.98 3.31
C PHE A 161 2.05 -4.38 4.69
N THR A 162 2.99 -5.31 4.79
CA THR A 162 3.61 -5.65 6.07
C THR A 162 4.21 -4.42 6.75
N ARG A 163 4.94 -3.61 6.00
CA ARG A 163 5.53 -2.37 6.51
C ARG A 163 4.48 -1.33 6.86
N ALA A 164 3.45 -1.15 6.02
CA ALA A 164 2.34 -0.24 6.31
C ALA A 164 1.54 -0.66 7.55
N MET A 165 1.28 -1.96 7.72
CA MET A 165 0.60 -2.50 8.91
C MET A 165 1.45 -2.37 10.17
N ARG A 166 2.78 -2.42 10.05
CA ARG A 166 3.68 -2.11 11.15
C ARG A 166 3.58 -0.66 11.59
N GLU A 167 3.59 0.28 10.66
CA GLU A 167 3.46 1.73 10.94
C GLU A 167 2.09 2.11 11.55
N THR A 168 1.12 1.20 11.49
CA THR A 168 -0.24 1.36 12.03
C THR A 168 -0.54 0.40 13.19
N ASP A 169 0.49 -0.18 13.82
CA ASP A 169 0.44 -1.02 15.01
C ASP A 169 -0.39 -2.32 14.87
N HIS A 170 -0.57 -2.81 13.64
CA HIS A 170 -1.27 -4.07 13.39
C HIS A 170 -0.38 -5.31 13.52
N LEU A 171 0.94 -5.14 13.37
CA LEU A 171 1.96 -6.17 13.56
C LEU A 171 3.33 -5.51 13.75
N ASP A 172 4.34 -6.26 14.21
CA ASP A 172 5.70 -5.77 14.39
C ASP A 172 6.71 -6.56 13.54
N LEU A 173 6.55 -6.47 12.22
CA LEU A 173 7.40 -7.17 11.26
C LEU A 173 7.87 -6.21 10.17
N ALA A 174 9.12 -6.38 9.71
CA ALA A 174 9.65 -5.67 8.56
C ALA A 174 9.48 -6.46 7.25
N GLU A 175 9.47 -7.79 7.34
CA GLU A 175 9.35 -8.70 6.19
C GLU A 175 8.36 -9.83 6.51
N PRO A 176 7.47 -10.19 5.56
CA PRO A 176 6.40 -11.14 5.81
C PRO A 176 6.83 -12.61 5.81
N PHE A 177 7.92 -12.94 5.11
CA PHE A 177 8.35 -14.31 4.85
C PHE A 177 9.82 -14.50 5.22
N LYS A 178 10.15 -15.61 5.94
CA LYS A 178 11.54 -16.01 6.24
C LYS A 178 12.23 -16.65 5.06
N GLY A 179 11.49 -17.46 4.31
CA GLY A 179 11.99 -18.18 3.15
C GLY A 179 10.99 -18.20 2.02
N LEU A 180 11.49 -18.12 0.79
CA LEU A 180 10.73 -18.24 -0.44
C LEU A 180 11.22 -19.42 -1.24
N PHE A 181 10.31 -20.28 -1.65
CA PHE A 181 10.59 -21.36 -2.60
C PHE A 181 9.76 -21.12 -3.86
N THR A 182 10.44 -20.89 -4.96
CA THR A 182 9.81 -20.66 -6.27
C THR A 182 9.60 -21.96 -7.02
N GLN A 183 8.45 -22.11 -7.65
CA GLN A 183 8.13 -23.24 -8.53
C GLN A 183 8.44 -22.88 -9.98
#